data_ba82786e087a2601e726ed96bb79d452
#
_entry.id   ba82786e087a2601e726ed96bb79d452
#
_cell.length_a   1.000
_cell.length_b   1.000
_cell.length_c   1.000
_cell.angle_alpha   90.00
_cell.angle_beta   90.00
_cell.angle_gamma   90.00
#
_symmetry.space_group_name_H-M   'P 1'
#
loop_
_entity.id
_entity.type
_entity.pdbx_description
1 polymer ?
#
loop_
_entity_poly.entity_id
_entity_poly.type
_entity_poly.pdbx_seq_one_letter_code
_entity_poly.pdbx_strand_id
1 'polypeptide(L)' 'MAKRRMTGKERREQLIAIGRSVFAERGFEGTSVEEIAARAGVSKPVLYEHFGGKEGLYAVVVDREMLRPSGCW' A
#
# COMPACT_ATOMS: atom_id res chain seq x y z
N MET A 1 -4.18 -23.87 10.15
CA MET A 1 -3.98 -23.68 9.66
C MET A 1 -2.80 -23.38 9.33
N ALA A 2 -2.56 -23.46 8.64
CA ALA A 2 -1.47 -23.34 8.26
C ALA A 2 -1.01 -22.17 8.08
N LYS A 3 0.00 -21.81 8.21
CA LYS A 3 0.38 -20.64 7.87
C LYS A 3 0.79 -20.63 6.58
N ARG A 4 0.31 -19.98 5.66
CA ARG A 4 0.72 -19.89 4.35
C ARG A 4 1.50 -18.73 4.17
N ARG A 5 2.46 -18.69 3.36
CA ARG A 5 3.14 -17.52 3.03
C ARG A 5 2.37 -16.67 2.19
N MET A 6 2.41 -15.42 2.34
CA MET A 6 1.78 -14.48 1.47
C MET A 6 2.38 -14.54 0.13
N THR A 7 1.61 -14.55 -0.92
CA THR A 7 2.13 -14.48 -2.28
C THR A 7 2.50 -13.04 -2.55
N GLY A 8 3.21 -12.79 -3.62
CA GLY A 8 3.56 -11.43 -4.00
C GLY A 8 2.33 -10.58 -4.22
N LYS A 9 1.29 -11.17 -4.80
CA LYS A 9 0.07 -10.45 -5.03
C LYS A 9 -0.59 -10.07 -3.72
N GLU A 10 -0.62 -10.98 -2.77
CA GLU A 10 -1.21 -10.68 -1.48
C GLU A 10 -0.43 -9.62 -0.75
N ARG A 11 0.88 -9.67 -0.84
CA ARG A 11 1.72 -8.68 -0.21
C ARG A 11 1.45 -7.31 -0.81
N ARG A 12 1.34 -7.25 -2.12
CA ARG A 12 1.08 -6.00 -2.78
C ARG A 12 -0.27 -5.43 -2.34
N GLU A 13 -1.29 -6.27 -2.23
CA GLU A 13 -2.59 -5.81 -1.78
C GLU A 13 -2.53 -5.31 -0.34
N GLN A 14 -1.76 -5.99 0.49
CA GLN A 14 -1.60 -5.57 1.85
C GLN A 14 -0.96 -4.17 1.91
N LEU A 15 0.07 -3.97 1.11
CA LEU A 15 0.74 -2.70 1.10
C LEU A 15 -0.17 -1.58 0.61
N ILE A 16 -0.99 -1.87 -0.36
CA ILE A 16 -1.93 -0.87 -0.85
C ILE A 16 -2.92 -0.50 0.24
N ALA A 17 -3.44 -1.48 0.93
CA ALA A 17 -4.40 -1.20 1.99
C ALA A 17 -3.77 -0.38 3.12
N ILE A 18 -2.57 -0.74 3.51
CA ILE A 18 -1.90 -0.03 4.56
C ILE A 18 -1.55 1.38 4.12
N GLY A 19 -1.04 1.51 2.90
CA GLY A 19 -0.70 2.82 2.38
C GLY A 19 -1.90 3.73 2.32
N ARG A 20 -3.03 3.18 1.87
CA ARG A 20 -4.24 3.95 1.79
C ARG A 20 -4.63 4.48 3.15
N SER A 21 -4.53 3.64 4.17
CA SER A 21 -4.87 4.02 5.50
C SER A 21 -3.96 5.12 6.03
N VAL A 22 -2.66 4.99 5.81
CA VAL A 22 -1.71 5.96 6.28
C VAL A 22 -1.89 7.29 5.56
N PHE A 23 -2.12 7.24 4.25
CA PHE A 23 -2.34 8.45 3.49
C PHE A 23 -3.61 9.16 3.96
N ALA A 24 -4.62 8.39 4.31
CA ALA A 24 -5.85 8.97 4.80
C ALA A 24 -5.65 9.65 6.14
N GLU A 25 -4.79 9.09 6.96
CA GLU A 25 -4.55 9.68 8.25
C GLU A 25 -3.62 10.88 8.21
N ARG A 26 -2.56 10.76 7.47
CA ARG A 26 -1.54 11.77 7.49
C ARG A 26 -1.38 12.58 6.24
N GLY A 27 -2.04 12.19 5.19
CA GLY A 27 -1.88 12.86 3.92
C GLY A 27 -0.61 12.41 3.24
N PHE A 28 -0.47 12.73 1.97
CA PHE A 28 0.69 12.29 1.23
C PHE A 28 1.97 12.89 1.80
N GLU A 29 1.93 14.17 2.09
CA GLU A 29 3.12 14.82 2.58
C GLU A 29 3.54 14.33 3.96
N GLY A 30 2.58 13.98 4.79
CA GLY A 30 2.91 13.52 6.11
C GLY A 30 3.22 12.06 6.24
N THR A 31 3.19 11.34 5.12
CA THR A 31 3.43 9.91 5.13
C THR A 31 4.83 9.62 4.65
N SER A 32 5.47 8.62 5.23
CA SER A 32 6.80 8.23 4.77
C SER A 32 6.78 6.76 4.42
N VAL A 33 7.69 6.37 3.56
CA VAL A 33 7.85 4.98 3.18
C VAL A 33 8.18 4.16 4.42
N GLU A 34 8.97 4.73 5.30
CA GLU A 34 9.36 4.01 6.50
C GLU A 34 8.16 3.66 7.35
N GLU A 35 7.25 4.57 7.47
CA GLU A 35 6.09 4.31 8.27
C GLU A 35 5.21 3.26 7.64
N ILE A 36 5.03 3.33 6.34
CA ILE A 36 4.22 2.33 5.64
C ILE A 36 4.86 0.96 5.79
N ALA A 37 6.17 0.89 5.59
CA ALA A 37 6.85 -0.39 5.69
C ALA A 37 6.76 -0.94 7.11
N ALA A 38 6.89 -0.08 8.10
CA ALA A 38 6.80 -0.52 9.47
C ALA A 38 5.42 -1.07 9.78
N ARG A 39 4.39 -0.40 9.33
CA ARG A 39 3.04 -0.88 9.57
C ARG A 39 2.77 -2.18 8.86
N ALA A 40 3.36 -2.37 7.70
CA ALA A 40 3.16 -3.59 6.94
C ALA A 40 4.04 -4.73 7.41
N GLY A 41 5.03 -4.43 8.24
CA GLY A 41 5.93 -5.46 8.69
C GLY A 41 6.92 -5.88 7.64
N VAL A 42 7.26 -5.00 6.71
CA VAL A 42 8.23 -5.33 5.68
C VAL A 42 9.33 -4.29 5.69
N SER A 43 10.39 -4.56 4.97
CA SER A 43 11.49 -3.61 4.92
C SER A 43 11.25 -2.64 3.77
N LYS A 44 11.94 -1.52 3.80
CA LYS A 44 11.80 -0.53 2.76
C LYS A 44 12.09 -1.07 1.37
N PRO A 45 13.16 -1.88 1.20
CA PRO A 45 13.42 -2.40 -0.14
C PRO A 45 12.25 -3.18 -0.73
N VAL A 46 11.52 -3.88 0.12
CA VAL A 46 10.38 -4.63 -0.36
C VAL A 46 9.32 -3.68 -0.91
N LEU A 47 9.09 -2.59 -0.20
CA LEU A 47 8.12 -1.63 -0.66
C LEU A 47 8.57 -0.98 -1.97
N TYR A 48 9.84 -0.66 -2.07
CA TYR A 48 10.36 -0.08 -3.29
C TYR A 48 10.25 -1.06 -4.47
N GLU A 49 10.43 -2.34 -4.21
CA GLU A 49 10.30 -3.30 -5.27
C GLU A 49 8.88 -3.37 -5.81
N HIS A 50 7.91 -3.25 -4.94
CA HIS A 50 6.54 -3.34 -5.38
C HIS A 50 6.05 -2.04 -6.04
N PHE A 51 6.44 -0.91 -5.52
CA PHE A 51 5.86 0.34 -5.98
C PHE A 51 6.85 1.41 -6.37
N GLY A 52 8.08 1.24 -6.01
CA GLY A 52 9.07 2.24 -6.33
C GLY A 52 9.13 3.39 -5.35
N GLY A 53 8.37 3.31 -4.27
CA GLY A 53 8.43 4.36 -3.27
C GLY A 53 7.06 4.88 -2.92
N LYS A 54 7.04 5.92 -2.13
CA LYS A 54 5.79 6.49 -1.66
C LYS A 54 4.91 6.99 -2.81
N GLU A 55 5.55 7.63 -3.76
CA GLU A 55 4.79 8.17 -4.87
C GLU A 55 4.14 7.09 -5.70
N GLY A 56 4.88 6.00 -5.94
CA GLY A 56 4.33 4.91 -6.69
C GLY A 56 3.16 4.26 -5.98
N LEU A 57 3.29 4.10 -4.67
CA LEU A 57 2.21 3.53 -3.89
C LEU A 57 1.00 4.47 -3.91
N TYR A 58 1.25 5.75 -3.77
CA TYR A 58 0.16 6.71 -3.76
C TYR A 58 -0.59 6.68 -5.08
N ALA A 59 0.13 6.59 -6.18
CA ALA A 59 -0.49 6.53 -7.49
C ALA A 59 -1.41 5.32 -7.61
N VAL A 60 -0.97 4.19 -7.09
CA VAL A 60 -1.78 2.98 -7.15
C VAL A 60 -3.01 3.13 -6.27
N VAL A 61 -2.85 3.72 -5.10
CA VAL A 61 -3.97 3.92 -4.19
C VAL A 61 -5.02 4.82 -4.85
N VAL A 62 -4.57 5.89 -5.44
CA VAL A 62 -5.48 6.83 -6.10
C VAL A 62 -6.18 6.15 -7.27
N ASP A 63 -5.42 5.40 -8.05
CA ASP A 63 -5.99 4.69 -9.17
C ASP A 63 -7.07 3.75 -8.72
N ARG A 64 -6.83 3.02 -7.64
CA ARG A 64 -7.82 2.11 -7.15
C ARG A 64 -9.05 2.82 -6.70
N GLU A 65 -8.89 3.94 -6.01
CA GLU A 65 -10.04 4.68 -5.54
C GLU A 65 -10.84 5.26 -6.68
N MET A 66 -10.14 5.72 -7.70
CA MET A 66 -10.86 6.32 -8.79
C MET A 66 -11.50 5.31 -9.70
N LEU A 67 -10.86 4.24 -9.95
CA LEU A 67 -11.41 3.26 -10.80
C LEU A 67 -12.40 2.35 -10.16
N ARG A 68 -12.50 2.26 -8.87
CA ARG A 68 -13.34 1.43 -8.29
C ARG A 68 -14.71 1.80 -8.53
N PRO A 69 -15.52 1.03 -8.92
CA PRO A 69 -16.84 1.40 -9.27
C PRO A 69 -17.59 1.79 -8.07
N SER A 70 -17.13 1.52 -7.06
CA SER A 70 -17.76 2.00 -5.93
C SER A 70 -19.13 1.66 -5.95
N GLY A 71 -19.43 0.86 -6.57
CA GLY A 71 -20.68 0.52 -6.61
C GLY A 71 -21.54 1.34 -7.06
N CYS A 72 -21.30 2.31 -7.43
CA CYS A 72 -22.19 3.10 -7.81
C CYS A 72 -22.01 3.54 -8.94
N TRP A 73 -21.48 3.24 -9.66
CA TRP A 73 -21.43 3.71 -10.91
C TRP A 73 -22.50 3.30 -11.65
#